data_c4314c7357e61f093ed63ab1cf18eec1
#
_entry.id   c4314c7357e61f093ed63ab1cf18eec1
#
_cell.length_a   1.000
_cell.length_b   1.000
_cell.length_c   1.000
_cell.angle_alpha   90.00
_cell.angle_beta   90.00
_cell.angle_gamma   90.00
#
_symmetry.space_group_name_H-M   'P 1'
#
loop_
_entity.id
_entity.type
_entity.pdbx_description
1 polymer ?
#
loop_
_entity_poly.entity_id
_entity_poly.type
_entity_poly.pdbx_seq_one_letter_code
_entity_poly.pdbx_strand_id
1 'polypeptide(L)'
;MAQSIVKRGSVVLIRYPFTDLTGAKVRPALVVTPDHLLPRLEDVLCLFISSALPDDLLPTDFVLEPRYPSFPTTGLKRRSVLRMHKLALLHKGLVLRVVGEGDPSLMYEVDQRLRLALGL
;
A
#
# COMPACT_ATOMS: atom_id res chain seq x y z
N MET A 1 -19.06 -15.58 -7.63
CA MET A 1 -17.69 -15.59 -7.10
C MET A 1 -17.53 -14.46 -6.10
N ALA A 2 -17.08 -14.78 -4.93
CA ALA A 2 -16.89 -13.77 -3.90
C ALA A 2 -15.68 -12.89 -4.25
N GLN A 3 -15.86 -11.58 -4.15
CA GLN A 3 -14.74 -10.66 -4.24
C GLN A 3 -14.03 -10.63 -2.90
N SER A 4 -12.70 -10.48 -2.96
CA SER A 4 -11.93 -10.26 -1.74
C SER A 4 -12.34 -8.93 -1.13
N ILE A 5 -12.62 -8.94 0.16
CA ILE A 5 -12.99 -7.73 0.89
C ILE A 5 -11.71 -6.96 1.17
N VAL A 6 -11.72 -5.66 0.86
CA VAL A 6 -10.63 -4.76 1.20
C VAL A 6 -10.63 -4.56 2.71
N LYS A 7 -9.46 -4.72 3.32
CA LYS A 7 -9.26 -4.51 4.75
C LYS A 7 -7.93 -3.81 4.98
N ARG A 8 -7.69 -3.35 6.19
CA ARG A 8 -6.40 -2.78 6.53
C ARG A 8 -5.32 -3.84 6.31
N GLY A 9 -4.28 -3.48 5.58
CA GLY A 9 -3.22 -4.40 5.21
C GLY A 9 -3.41 -5.08 3.86
N SER A 10 -4.56 -4.90 3.21
CA SER A 10 -4.73 -5.43 1.86
C SER A 10 -3.74 -4.78 0.90
N VAL A 11 -3.11 -5.60 0.06
CA VAL A 11 -2.33 -5.10 -1.07
C VAL A 11 -3.28 -5.11 -2.26
N VAL A 12 -3.50 -3.93 -2.84
CA VAL A 12 -4.49 -3.74 -3.90
C VAL A 12 -3.82 -3.16 -5.14
N LEU A 13 -4.43 -3.39 -6.29
CA LEU A 13 -4.07 -2.67 -7.50
C LEU A 13 -5.00 -1.50 -7.65
N ILE A 14 -4.43 -0.32 -7.85
CA ILE A 14 -5.17 0.93 -7.94
C ILE A 14 -4.92 1.56 -9.28
N ARG A 15 -5.99 2.07 -9.89
CA ARG A 15 -5.89 2.91 -11.08
C ARG A 15 -5.38 4.27 -10.61
N TYR A 16 -4.13 4.58 -10.98
CA TYR A 16 -3.47 5.79 -10.51
C TYR A 16 -4.06 7.00 -11.24
N PRO A 17 -4.68 7.96 -10.51
CA PRO A 17 -5.38 9.08 -11.15
C PRO A 17 -4.46 10.23 -11.55
N PHE A 18 -3.20 10.25 -11.09
CA PHE A 18 -2.28 11.36 -11.31
C PHE A 18 -1.32 11.06 -12.45
N THR A 19 -1.86 10.57 -13.56
CA THR A 19 -1.04 10.27 -14.74
C THR A 19 -1.13 11.42 -15.71
N ASP A 20 -0.23 11.41 -16.69
CA ASP A 20 -0.32 12.32 -17.80
C ASP A 20 -1.50 11.92 -18.71
N LEU A 21 -1.63 12.58 -19.85
CA LEU A 21 -2.75 12.40 -20.76
C LEU A 21 -2.71 11.09 -21.54
N THR A 22 -1.67 10.27 -21.35
CA THR A 22 -1.50 9.05 -22.15
C THR A 22 -2.24 7.85 -21.58
N GLY A 23 -2.88 8.00 -20.41
CA GLY A 23 -3.71 6.94 -19.86
C GLY A 23 -3.42 6.68 -18.39
N ALA A 24 -4.29 5.88 -17.78
CA ALA A 24 -4.18 5.54 -16.37
C ALA A 24 -3.15 4.43 -16.18
N LYS A 25 -2.31 4.58 -15.17
CA LYS A 25 -1.39 3.51 -14.74
C LYS A 25 -2.01 2.75 -13.59
N VAL A 26 -1.73 1.44 -13.55
CA VAL A 26 -2.12 0.59 -12.44
C VAL A 26 -0.91 0.42 -11.53
N ARG A 27 -1.10 0.68 -10.24
CA ARG A 27 -0.03 0.61 -9.24
C ARG A 27 -0.48 -0.20 -8.03
N PRO A 28 0.42 -0.98 -7.43
CA PRO A 28 0.09 -1.61 -6.16
C PRO A 28 0.15 -0.61 -5.02
N ALA A 29 -0.70 -0.83 -4.03
CA ALA A 29 -0.76 0.01 -2.84
C ALA A 29 -1.18 -0.82 -1.64
N LEU A 30 -0.74 -0.40 -0.46
CA LEU A 30 -1.11 -1.02 0.81
C LEU A 30 -2.19 -0.18 1.47
N VAL A 31 -3.32 -0.79 1.80
CA VAL A 31 -4.42 -0.11 2.48
C VAL A 31 -4.08 0.06 3.96
N VAL A 32 -4.19 1.28 4.46
CA VAL A 32 -3.92 1.58 5.88
C VAL A 32 -5.13 2.11 6.63
N THR A 33 -6.25 2.35 5.95
CA THR A 33 -7.49 2.73 6.62
C THR A 33 -7.92 1.64 7.59
N PRO A 34 -8.29 1.97 8.85
CA PRO A 34 -8.77 0.97 9.79
C PRO A 34 -10.03 0.26 9.30
N ASP A 35 -10.14 -1.02 9.64
CA ASP A 35 -11.25 -1.87 9.19
C ASP A 35 -12.61 -1.31 9.57
N HIS A 36 -12.74 -0.75 10.77
CA HIS A 36 -14.03 -0.24 11.24
C HIS A 36 -14.47 1.03 10.52
N LEU A 37 -13.53 1.72 9.86
CA LEU A 37 -13.85 2.93 9.10
C LEU A 37 -14.08 2.65 7.62
N LEU A 38 -13.50 1.58 7.09
CA LEU A 38 -13.59 1.29 5.66
C LEU A 38 -15.01 1.30 5.11
N PRO A 39 -16.00 0.64 5.75
CA PRO A 39 -17.36 0.65 5.21
C PRO A 39 -18.07 2.00 5.35
N ARG A 40 -17.54 2.89 6.17
CA ARG A 40 -18.17 4.20 6.43
C ARG A 40 -17.64 5.31 5.53
N LEU A 41 -16.54 5.05 4.80
CA LEU A 41 -15.86 6.06 4.01
C LEU A 41 -15.97 5.73 2.53
N GLU A 42 -16.00 6.77 1.70
CA GLU A 42 -15.92 6.61 0.26
C GLU A 42 -14.49 6.57 -0.23
N ASP A 43 -13.55 6.97 0.62
CA ASP A 43 -12.14 7.04 0.30
C ASP A 43 -11.35 5.98 1.07
N VAL A 44 -10.15 5.70 0.60
CA VAL A 44 -9.22 4.78 1.23
C VAL A 44 -7.87 5.46 1.34
N LEU A 45 -7.26 5.39 2.54
CA LEU A 45 -5.88 5.81 2.73
C LEU A 45 -4.97 4.65 2.37
N CYS A 46 -3.99 4.92 1.52
CA CYS A 46 -3.08 3.87 1.09
C CYS A 46 -1.68 4.41 0.84
N LEU A 47 -0.72 3.49 0.87
CA LEU A 47 0.68 3.74 0.55
C LEU A 47 0.96 3.10 -0.79
N PHE A 48 1.42 3.88 -1.76
CA PHE A 48 1.86 3.32 -3.03
C PHE A 48 3.15 2.55 -2.84
N ILE A 49 3.22 1.41 -3.50
CA ILE A 49 4.37 0.51 -3.44
C ILE A 49 5.12 0.64 -4.75
N SER A 50 6.42 0.96 -4.67
CA SER A 50 7.23 1.18 -5.86
C SER A 50 8.35 0.15 -5.94
N SER A 51 8.61 -0.37 -7.15
CA SER A 51 9.77 -1.21 -7.38
C SER A 51 11.02 -0.38 -7.69
N ALA A 52 10.89 0.92 -7.86
CA ALA A 52 12.01 1.83 -8.07
C ALA A 52 12.47 2.36 -6.72
N LEU A 53 13.61 1.87 -6.23
CA LEU A 53 14.14 2.31 -4.96
C LEU A 53 14.77 3.70 -5.11
N PRO A 54 14.56 4.59 -4.12
CA PRO A 54 15.21 5.90 -4.14
C PRO A 54 16.71 5.76 -3.85
N ASP A 55 17.49 6.75 -4.30
CA ASP A 55 18.93 6.78 -4.02
C ASP A 55 19.20 7.01 -2.53
N ASP A 56 18.32 7.77 -1.87
CA ASP A 56 18.45 8.09 -0.47
C ASP A 56 17.23 7.58 0.30
N LEU A 57 17.44 6.54 1.10
CA LEU A 57 16.39 5.98 1.93
C LEU A 57 16.25 6.78 3.21
N LEU A 58 14.99 7.11 3.54
CA LEU A 58 14.65 7.81 4.76
C LEU A 58 14.31 6.80 5.87
N PRO A 59 14.41 7.21 7.15
CA PRO A 59 13.98 6.34 8.25
C PRO A 59 12.53 5.90 8.16
N THR A 60 11.71 6.63 7.41
CA THR A 60 10.29 6.33 7.21
C THR A 60 10.04 5.39 6.03
N ASP A 61 11.09 5.03 5.30
CA ASP A 61 10.96 4.09 4.19
C ASP A 61 11.14 2.66 4.68
N PHE A 62 10.40 1.74 4.09
CA PHE A 62 10.58 0.31 4.36
C PHE A 62 10.82 -0.42 3.05
N VAL A 63 11.99 -1.04 2.92
CA VAL A 63 12.31 -1.86 1.74
C VAL A 63 11.84 -3.28 2.01
N LEU A 64 10.94 -3.76 1.18
CA LEU A 64 10.40 -5.10 1.27
C LEU A 64 11.14 -6.00 0.30
N GLU A 65 12.04 -6.81 0.85
CA GLU A 65 12.86 -7.73 0.07
C GLU A 65 12.11 -9.03 -0.21
N PRO A 66 12.36 -9.70 -1.34
CA PRO A 66 11.76 -11.01 -1.61
C PRO A 66 12.06 -12.06 -0.54
N ARG A 67 13.17 -11.93 0.18
CA ARG A 67 13.54 -12.84 1.28
C ARG A 67 12.75 -12.59 2.56
N TYR A 68 12.01 -11.49 2.65
CA TYR A 68 11.16 -11.22 3.80
C TYR A 68 10.16 -12.37 3.95
N PRO A 69 10.03 -12.97 5.16
CA PRO A 69 9.26 -14.22 5.29
C PRO A 69 7.83 -14.16 4.74
N SER A 70 7.15 -13.04 4.89
CA SER A 70 5.77 -12.90 4.41
C SER A 70 5.67 -12.25 3.03
N PHE A 71 6.80 -12.10 2.32
CA PHE A 71 6.76 -11.49 1.00
C PHE A 71 5.75 -12.19 0.06
N PRO A 72 5.69 -13.53 0.03
CA PRO A 72 4.75 -14.20 -0.88
C PRO A 72 3.29 -13.84 -0.65
N THR A 73 2.88 -13.58 0.60
CA THR A 73 1.48 -13.25 0.88
C THR A 73 1.08 -11.87 0.40
N THR A 74 2.05 -11.01 0.12
CA THR A 74 1.76 -9.65 -0.39
C THR A 74 1.30 -9.64 -1.84
N GLY A 75 1.56 -10.70 -2.59
CA GLY A 75 1.26 -10.73 -4.01
C GLY A 75 2.21 -9.91 -4.88
N LEU A 76 3.23 -9.30 -4.29
CA LEU A 76 4.23 -8.54 -5.03
C LEU A 76 5.21 -9.50 -5.69
N LYS A 77 5.82 -9.05 -6.79
CA LYS A 77 6.67 -9.91 -7.62
C LYS A 77 8.15 -9.57 -7.50
N ARG A 78 8.49 -8.40 -6.95
CA ARG A 78 9.89 -7.97 -6.87
C ARG A 78 10.09 -7.07 -5.66
N ARG A 79 11.36 -6.88 -5.32
CA ARG A 79 11.75 -5.95 -4.26
C ARG A 79 11.06 -4.62 -4.47
N SER A 80 10.52 -4.06 -3.39
CA SER A 80 9.72 -2.85 -3.45
C SER A 80 10.01 -1.99 -2.22
N VAL A 81 9.64 -0.72 -2.31
CA VAL A 81 9.75 0.20 -1.19
C VAL A 81 8.37 0.78 -0.88
N LEU A 82 8.07 0.87 0.42
CA LEU A 82 6.91 1.58 0.93
C LEU A 82 7.42 2.88 1.54
N ARG A 83 6.98 4.00 1.00
CA ARG A 83 7.41 5.31 1.47
C ARG A 83 6.26 5.96 2.23
N MET A 84 6.39 6.03 3.56
CA MET A 84 5.27 6.44 4.43
C MET A 84 4.86 7.89 4.23
N HIS A 85 5.79 8.75 3.79
CA HIS A 85 5.45 10.14 3.49
C HIS A 85 4.64 10.31 2.20
N LYS A 86 4.50 9.24 1.43
CA LYS A 86 3.67 9.24 0.21
C LYS A 86 2.30 8.60 0.46
N LEU A 87 1.76 8.86 1.62
CA LEU A 87 0.40 8.44 1.97
C LEU A 87 -0.59 9.19 1.09
N ALA A 88 -1.54 8.46 0.50
CA ALA A 88 -2.51 9.04 -0.43
C ALA A 88 -3.92 8.69 -0.03
N LEU A 89 -4.84 9.64 -0.18
CA LEU A 89 -6.27 9.43 0.01
C LEU A 89 -6.92 9.35 -1.37
N LEU A 90 -7.51 8.21 -1.68
CA LEU A 90 -8.08 7.94 -3.00
C LEU A 90 -9.49 7.40 -2.87
N HIS A 91 -10.34 7.69 -3.87
CA HIS A 91 -11.68 7.13 -3.92
C HIS A 91 -11.63 5.60 -4.06
N LYS A 92 -12.49 4.90 -3.33
CA LYS A 92 -12.54 3.44 -3.35
C LYS A 92 -12.76 2.87 -4.75
N GLY A 93 -13.48 3.60 -5.60
CA GLY A 93 -13.74 3.16 -6.97
C GLY A 93 -12.48 2.98 -7.81
N LEU A 94 -11.34 3.53 -7.36
CA LEU A 94 -10.07 3.36 -8.05
C LEU A 94 -9.40 2.02 -7.73
N VAL A 95 -9.89 1.31 -6.71
CA VAL A 95 -9.36 -0.01 -6.35
C VAL A 95 -9.89 -1.04 -7.33
N LEU A 96 -8.97 -1.66 -8.07
CA LEU A 96 -9.34 -2.63 -9.09
C LEU A 96 -9.52 -4.03 -8.52
N ARG A 97 -8.59 -4.46 -7.65
CA ARG A 97 -8.67 -5.77 -7.00
C ARG A 97 -7.65 -5.90 -5.89
N VAL A 98 -7.86 -6.87 -5.03
CA VAL A 98 -6.92 -7.26 -4.00
C VAL A 98 -5.99 -8.33 -4.57
N VAL A 99 -4.68 -8.16 -4.40
CA VAL A 99 -3.68 -9.13 -4.89
C VAL A 99 -2.97 -9.86 -3.76
N GLY A 100 -3.10 -9.38 -2.53
CA GLY A 100 -2.45 -9.99 -1.37
C GLY A 100 -2.68 -9.18 -0.13
N GLU A 101 -1.86 -9.43 0.86
CA GLU A 101 -1.96 -8.70 2.13
C GLU A 101 -0.61 -8.62 2.83
N GLY A 102 -0.45 -7.60 3.67
CA GLY A 102 0.64 -7.53 4.62
C GLY A 102 0.26 -8.31 5.87
N ASP A 103 1.14 -9.19 6.32
CA ASP A 103 0.91 -9.94 7.54
C ASP A 103 1.15 -9.04 8.78
N PRO A 104 0.85 -9.53 10.01
CA PRO A 104 1.04 -8.71 11.20
C PRO A 104 2.47 -8.19 11.37
N SER A 105 3.48 -8.96 10.97
CA SER A 105 4.87 -8.54 11.06
C SER A 105 5.15 -7.33 10.15
N LEU A 106 4.70 -7.39 8.90
CA LEU A 106 4.86 -6.28 7.97
C LEU A 106 4.07 -5.07 8.44
N MET A 107 2.84 -5.28 8.90
CA MET A 107 2.01 -4.17 9.37
C MET A 107 2.61 -3.49 10.60
N TYR A 108 3.29 -4.24 11.46
CA TYR A 108 4.01 -3.64 12.59
C TYR A 108 5.09 -2.66 12.08
N GLU A 109 5.88 -3.08 11.09
CA GLU A 109 6.92 -2.24 10.51
C GLU A 109 6.33 -0.98 9.86
N VAL A 110 5.22 -1.16 9.15
CA VAL A 110 4.50 -0.04 8.53
C VAL A 110 4.00 0.94 9.59
N ASP A 111 3.38 0.42 10.65
CA ASP A 111 2.80 1.26 11.71
C ASP A 111 3.85 2.09 12.42
N GLN A 112 5.01 1.50 12.72
CA GLN A 112 6.09 2.24 13.39
C GLN A 112 6.57 3.39 12.51
N ARG A 113 6.72 3.14 11.22
CA ARG A 113 7.19 4.17 10.29
C ARG A 113 6.13 5.20 9.96
N LEU A 114 4.85 4.82 9.96
CA LEU A 114 3.76 5.80 9.83
C LEU A 114 3.74 6.76 11.02
N ARG A 115 3.91 6.24 12.25
CA ARG A 115 4.01 7.09 13.43
C ARG A 115 5.14 8.10 13.26
N LEU A 116 6.28 7.63 12.81
CA LEU A 116 7.44 8.49 12.60
C LEU A 116 7.16 9.54 11.53
N ALA A 117 6.57 9.13 10.41
CA ALA A 117 6.28 10.04 9.29
C ALA A 117 5.26 11.12 9.67
N LEU A 118 4.33 10.80 10.57
CA LEU A 118 3.27 11.71 11.00
C LEU A 118 3.61 12.46 12.29
N GLY A 119 4.76 12.17 12.90
CA GLY A 119 5.18 12.83 14.12
C GLY A 119 4.40 12.39 15.36
N LEU A 120 3.89 11.18 15.35
CA LEU A 120 3.08 10.65 16.46
C LEU A 120 3.91 9.87 17.45
#